data_1067d9cdaffc2787779921e32c7e811d
#
_entry.id   1067d9cdaffc2787779921e32c7e811d
#
_cell.length_a   1.000
_cell.length_b   1.000
_cell.length_c   1.000
_cell.angle_alpha   90.00
_cell.angle_beta   90.00
_cell.angle_gamma   90.00
#
_symmetry.space_group_name_H-M   'P 1'
#
loop_
_entity.id
_entity.type
_entity.pdbx_description
1 polymer ?
#
loop_
_entity_poly.entity_id
_entity_poly.type
_entity_poly.pdbx_seq_one_letter_code
_entity_poly.pdbx_strand_id
1 'polypeptide(L)'
;PRIAIRDNSGKFSKEYLSRFYHLYKDDEVKPDLNRRAKPHEKLPDLVANAYFLLGQDWIETKKVWDEQGSKIPPVMITVCNKTETASRVMYSFEKNRFDLKQLSIPDHLLHIDSTTMGKAEEKESIENKTSNSEDEVAEGLREKVDTVGKLRKPGEQIRNIIAVQMLSEGWDARNVTHIMGLRAFSSQLLCEQVVGRGLRRTSYEIDPETGLFSPEYVNVFGVPFTFLPHEGGDGTPPPPTSPTTIIEPDPDKIEHKISWPNV
;
A
#
# COMPACT_ATOMS: atom_id res chain seq x y z
N PRO A 1 -1.32 -1.99 -17.06
CA PRO A 1 -2.06 -1.10 -16.16
C PRO A 1 -1.79 0.35 -16.58
N ARG A 2 -2.87 1.11 -16.82
CA ARG A 2 -2.76 2.55 -17.07
C ARG A 2 -2.82 3.24 -15.72
N ILE A 3 -1.82 4.05 -15.39
CA ILE A 3 -1.87 4.94 -14.25
C ILE A 3 -2.44 6.26 -14.75
N ALA A 4 -3.71 6.51 -14.45
CA ALA A 4 -4.31 7.81 -14.69
C ALA A 4 -4.08 8.69 -13.47
N ILE A 5 -3.39 9.81 -13.67
CA ILE A 5 -3.36 10.88 -12.68
C ILE A 5 -4.69 11.62 -12.83
N ARG A 6 -5.61 11.43 -11.88
CA ARG A 6 -6.83 12.22 -11.85
C ARG A 6 -6.47 13.67 -11.55
N ASP A 7 -6.54 14.51 -12.55
CA ASP A 7 -6.64 15.95 -12.37
C ASP A 7 -8.07 16.26 -11.92
N ASN A 8 -8.30 16.20 -10.63
CA ASN A 8 -9.60 16.51 -10.07
C ASN A 8 -9.75 18.03 -9.97
N SER A 9 -10.28 18.64 -11.01
CA SER A 9 -11.06 19.88 -10.89
C SER A 9 -10.32 21.19 -10.59
N GLY A 10 -9.06 21.39 -10.97
CA GLY A 10 -8.45 22.72 -10.93
C GLY A 10 -8.29 23.37 -9.54
N LYS A 11 -8.51 22.63 -8.45
CA LYS A 11 -8.37 23.15 -7.09
C LYS A 11 -6.93 23.25 -6.61
N PHE A 12 -6.01 22.51 -7.22
CA PHE A 12 -4.60 22.51 -6.83
C PHE A 12 -3.72 22.73 -8.06
N SER A 13 -2.66 23.54 -7.92
CA SER A 13 -1.68 23.73 -8.98
C SER A 13 -0.95 22.40 -9.25
N LYS A 14 -0.45 22.19 -10.49
CA LYS A 14 0.38 21.03 -10.83
C LYS A 14 1.59 20.88 -9.91
N GLU A 15 2.16 21.99 -9.48
CA GLU A 15 3.30 22.04 -8.55
C GLU A 15 2.91 21.50 -7.16
N TYR A 16 1.75 21.89 -6.63
CA TYR A 16 1.26 21.40 -5.35
C TYR A 16 0.95 19.90 -5.38
N LEU A 17 0.33 19.39 -6.45
CA LEU A 17 0.10 17.98 -6.64
C LEU A 17 1.42 17.19 -6.75
N SER A 18 2.43 17.73 -7.43
CA SER A 18 3.76 17.13 -7.52
C SER A 18 4.40 16.92 -6.14
N ARG A 19 4.16 17.81 -5.17
CA ARG A 19 4.64 17.66 -3.78
C ARG A 19 4.05 16.44 -3.10
N PHE A 20 2.81 16.06 -3.35
CA PHE A 20 2.20 14.84 -2.78
C PHE A 20 2.82 13.55 -3.33
N TYR A 21 3.26 13.53 -4.57
CA TYR A 21 3.98 12.37 -5.12
C TYR A 21 5.38 12.23 -4.54
N HIS A 22 5.99 13.32 -4.09
CA HIS A 22 7.35 13.35 -3.57
C HIS A 22 7.43 13.79 -2.10
N LEU A 23 6.42 13.49 -1.30
CA LEU A 23 6.31 13.91 0.10
C LEU A 23 7.61 13.78 0.90
N TYR A 24 8.26 12.64 0.79
CA TYR A 24 9.49 12.39 1.54
C TYR A 24 10.71 13.18 1.05
N LYS A 25 10.64 13.80 -0.13
CA LYS A 25 11.71 14.67 -0.67
C LYS A 25 11.50 16.15 -0.33
N ASP A 26 10.33 16.50 0.18
CA ASP A 26 10.00 17.88 0.56
C ASP A 26 10.91 18.35 1.70
N ASP A 27 11.36 19.62 1.61
CA ASP A 27 12.35 20.19 2.50
C ASP A 27 11.86 20.36 3.95
N GLU A 28 10.56 20.43 4.18
CA GLU A 28 9.94 20.49 5.50
C GLU A 28 9.61 19.09 6.02
N VAL A 29 9.16 18.20 5.15
CA VAL A 29 8.70 16.86 5.53
C VAL A 29 9.85 15.94 5.87
N LYS A 30 10.88 15.86 5.02
CA LYS A 30 11.99 14.93 5.23
C LYS A 30 12.73 15.13 6.55
N PRO A 31 13.12 16.34 6.97
CA PRO A 31 13.76 16.56 8.27
C PRO A 31 12.84 16.22 9.43
N ASP A 32 11.56 16.60 9.37
CA ASP A 32 10.59 16.33 10.43
C ASP A 32 10.33 14.82 10.61
N LEU A 33 10.15 14.06 9.54
CA LEU A 33 9.94 12.62 9.62
C LEU A 33 11.19 11.84 10.07
N ASN A 34 12.38 12.44 9.97
CA ASN A 34 13.65 11.84 10.41
C ASN A 34 14.08 12.23 11.82
N ARG A 35 13.50 13.26 12.43
CA ARG A 35 13.79 13.63 13.80
C ARG A 35 13.20 12.64 14.81
N ARG A 36 13.71 12.65 16.04
CA ARG A 36 13.03 12.00 17.16
C ARG A 36 11.79 12.80 17.52
N ALA A 37 10.67 12.10 17.70
CA ALA A 37 9.39 12.73 18.01
C ALA A 37 8.52 11.82 18.88
N LYS A 38 7.68 12.44 19.70
CA LYS A 38 6.69 11.72 20.50
C LYS A 38 5.41 11.47 19.67
N PRO A 39 4.62 10.44 19.98
CA PRO A 39 3.42 10.10 19.21
C PRO A 39 2.41 11.25 19.07
N HIS A 40 2.28 12.09 20.11
CA HIS A 40 1.31 13.20 20.11
C HIS A 40 1.78 14.45 19.33
N GLU A 41 3.02 14.50 18.88
CA GLU A 41 3.52 15.63 18.09
C GLU A 41 2.89 15.64 16.69
N LYS A 42 2.56 16.86 16.23
CA LYS A 42 1.93 17.03 14.92
C LYS A 42 2.87 16.61 13.79
N LEU A 43 2.29 16.00 12.77
CA LEU A 43 2.94 15.79 11.47
C LEU A 43 2.99 17.12 10.70
N PRO A 44 3.91 17.28 9.73
CA PRO A 44 3.92 18.41 8.83
C PRO A 44 2.58 18.62 8.13
N ASP A 45 2.20 19.87 7.89
CA ASP A 45 0.91 20.22 7.30
C ASP A 45 0.73 19.58 5.90
N LEU A 46 1.79 19.49 5.11
CA LEU A 46 1.75 18.82 3.81
C LEU A 46 1.37 17.34 3.93
N VAL A 47 1.88 16.64 4.95
CA VAL A 47 1.53 15.24 5.23
C VAL A 47 0.08 15.14 5.71
N ALA A 48 -0.36 16.05 6.58
CA ALA A 48 -1.73 16.07 7.06
C ALA A 48 -2.73 16.33 5.92
N ASN A 49 -2.42 17.28 5.04
CA ASN A 49 -3.23 17.58 3.86
C ASN A 49 -3.26 16.41 2.86
N ALA A 50 -2.13 15.73 2.68
CA ALA A 50 -2.07 14.53 1.84
C ALA A 50 -2.98 13.40 2.39
N TYR A 51 -2.96 13.18 3.71
CA TYR A 51 -3.88 12.23 4.33
C TYR A 51 -5.34 12.62 4.18
N PHE A 52 -5.66 13.91 4.35
CA PHE A 52 -7.02 14.39 4.16
C PHE A 52 -7.51 14.10 2.74
N LEU A 53 -6.73 14.45 1.72
CA LEU A 53 -7.11 14.23 0.31
C LEU A 53 -7.22 12.75 -0.03
N LEU A 54 -6.21 11.95 0.36
CA LEU A 54 -6.22 10.51 0.10
C LEU A 54 -7.37 9.82 0.85
N GLY A 55 -7.70 10.30 2.05
CA GLY A 55 -8.79 9.78 2.86
C GLY A 55 -10.17 10.17 2.34
N GLN A 56 -10.35 11.36 1.74
CA GLN A 56 -11.58 11.73 1.05
C GLN A 56 -11.81 10.82 -0.16
N ASP A 57 -10.78 10.53 -0.94
CA ASP A 57 -10.88 9.62 -2.07
C ASP A 57 -11.18 8.17 -1.60
N TRP A 58 -10.63 7.76 -0.44
CA TRP A 58 -10.97 6.48 0.19
C TRP A 58 -12.46 6.40 0.59
N ILE A 59 -13.02 7.48 1.13
CA ILE A 59 -14.44 7.55 1.49
C ILE A 59 -15.34 7.38 0.26
N GLU A 60 -15.00 8.04 -0.85
CA GLU A 60 -15.71 7.88 -2.12
C GLU A 60 -15.57 6.44 -2.67
N THR A 61 -14.37 5.89 -2.63
CA THR A 61 -14.14 4.49 -3.03
C THR A 61 -14.98 3.52 -2.19
N LYS A 62 -15.00 3.72 -0.86
CA LYS A 62 -15.82 2.89 0.03
C LYS A 62 -17.31 2.98 -0.30
N LYS A 63 -17.82 4.17 -0.58
CA LYS A 63 -19.21 4.37 -0.98
C LYS A 63 -19.55 3.58 -2.24
N VAL A 64 -18.70 3.66 -3.26
CA VAL A 64 -18.88 2.89 -4.51
C VAL A 64 -18.87 1.38 -4.22
N TRP A 65 -17.96 0.90 -3.38
CA TRP A 65 -17.90 -0.51 -3.01
C TRP A 65 -19.15 -0.98 -2.24
N ASP A 66 -19.66 -0.14 -1.34
CA ASP A 66 -20.90 -0.43 -0.60
C ASP A 66 -22.11 -0.50 -1.55
N GLU A 67 -22.21 0.42 -2.53
CA GLU A 67 -23.25 0.43 -3.57
C GLU A 67 -23.16 -0.81 -4.48
N GLN A 68 -21.96 -1.34 -4.72
CA GLN A 68 -21.73 -2.58 -5.46
C GLN A 68 -21.95 -3.85 -4.60
N GLY A 69 -22.31 -3.70 -3.33
CA GLY A 69 -22.59 -4.80 -2.40
C GLY A 69 -21.34 -5.50 -1.84
N SER A 70 -20.17 -4.86 -1.91
CA SER A 70 -18.95 -5.41 -1.30
C SER A 70 -19.12 -5.51 0.22
N LYS A 71 -18.79 -6.68 0.76
CA LYS A 71 -18.85 -6.94 2.21
C LYS A 71 -17.55 -6.61 2.92
N ILE A 72 -16.47 -6.43 2.19
CA ILE A 72 -15.15 -6.06 2.72
C ILE A 72 -14.87 -4.59 2.40
N PRO A 73 -14.25 -3.82 3.31
CA PRO A 73 -13.91 -2.43 3.04
C PRO A 73 -12.65 -2.33 2.15
N PRO A 74 -12.48 -1.23 1.40
CA PRO A 74 -11.18 -0.89 0.84
C PRO A 74 -10.18 -0.59 1.95
N VAL A 75 -8.90 -0.83 1.70
CA VAL A 75 -7.82 -0.63 2.68
C VAL A 75 -6.86 0.46 2.22
N MET A 76 -6.53 1.35 3.15
CA MET A 76 -5.41 2.28 3.05
C MET A 76 -4.18 1.70 3.75
N ILE A 77 -3.02 1.77 3.08
CA ILE A 77 -1.73 1.40 3.69
C ILE A 77 -0.84 2.63 3.79
N THR A 78 -0.22 2.82 4.94
CA THR A 78 0.88 3.75 5.14
C THR A 78 2.18 3.00 5.34
N VAL A 79 3.22 3.36 4.58
CA VAL A 79 4.57 2.81 4.73
C VAL A 79 5.49 3.89 5.29
N CYS A 80 5.90 3.76 6.54
CA CYS A 80 6.71 4.74 7.26
C CYS A 80 8.21 4.42 7.19
N ASN A 81 9.04 5.44 7.39
CA ASN A 81 10.48 5.31 7.46
C ASN A 81 10.96 4.70 8.79
N LYS A 82 10.22 4.92 9.88
CA LYS A 82 10.58 4.48 11.22
C LYS A 82 9.38 4.47 12.18
N THR A 83 9.59 3.84 13.34
CA THR A 83 8.55 3.62 14.36
C THR A 83 7.98 4.91 14.91
N GLU A 84 8.81 5.96 15.13
CA GLU A 84 8.31 7.24 15.63
C GLU A 84 7.35 7.91 14.64
N THR A 85 7.63 7.83 13.34
CA THR A 85 6.71 8.35 12.31
C THR A 85 5.41 7.55 12.31
N ALA A 86 5.49 6.22 12.35
CA ALA A 86 4.31 5.36 12.40
C ALA A 86 3.45 5.64 13.64
N SER A 87 4.07 5.82 14.80
CA SER A 87 3.36 6.14 16.05
C SER A 87 2.66 7.50 15.98
N ARG A 88 3.26 8.51 15.34
CA ARG A 88 2.63 9.84 15.12
C ARG A 88 1.44 9.75 14.19
N VAL A 89 1.56 8.95 13.12
CA VAL A 89 0.47 8.69 12.17
C VAL A 89 -0.67 7.97 12.88
N MET A 90 -0.36 6.88 13.62
CA MET A 90 -1.34 6.13 14.39
C MET A 90 -2.10 7.02 15.37
N TYR A 91 -1.38 7.79 16.19
CA TYR A 91 -1.97 8.73 17.13
C TYR A 91 -2.85 9.78 16.43
N SER A 92 -2.44 10.24 15.24
CA SER A 92 -3.21 11.24 14.48
C SER A 92 -4.54 10.67 13.99
N PHE A 93 -4.58 9.41 13.57
CA PHE A 93 -5.84 8.73 13.25
C PHE A 93 -6.67 8.46 14.50
N GLU A 94 -6.12 7.92 15.56
CA GLU A 94 -6.83 7.67 16.83
C GLU A 94 -7.50 8.92 17.39
N LYS A 95 -6.87 10.08 17.22
CA LYS A 95 -7.42 11.38 17.64
C LYS A 95 -8.17 12.11 16.54
N ASN A 96 -8.43 11.44 15.41
CA ASN A 96 -9.12 11.99 14.24
C ASN A 96 -8.59 13.35 13.78
N ARG A 97 -7.27 13.56 13.85
CA ARG A 97 -6.62 14.84 13.49
C ARG A 97 -6.68 15.14 11.99
N PHE A 98 -6.93 14.12 11.17
CA PHE A 98 -7.09 14.26 9.72
C PHE A 98 -8.55 14.47 9.30
N ASP A 99 -9.48 14.54 10.25
CA ASP A 99 -10.94 14.62 10.02
C ASP A 99 -11.47 13.49 9.11
N LEU A 100 -11.00 12.27 9.37
CA LEU A 100 -11.32 11.06 8.62
C LEU A 100 -11.94 10.01 9.55
N LYS A 101 -13.14 10.27 10.06
CA LYS A 101 -13.80 9.44 11.09
C LYS A 101 -13.85 7.95 10.77
N GLN A 102 -14.11 7.59 9.50
CA GLN A 102 -14.22 6.18 9.08
C GLN A 102 -12.87 5.43 9.10
N LEU A 103 -11.76 6.14 8.93
CA LEU A 103 -10.39 5.62 8.99
C LEU A 103 -9.76 5.76 10.38
N SER A 104 -10.48 6.36 11.35
CA SER A 104 -10.03 6.65 12.70
C SER A 104 -10.68 5.77 13.78
N ILE A 105 -11.44 4.74 13.37
CA ILE A 105 -12.06 3.80 14.29
C ILE A 105 -10.99 2.84 14.80
N PRO A 106 -10.75 2.74 16.12
CA PRO A 106 -9.62 1.97 16.68
C PRO A 106 -9.59 0.50 16.22
N ASP A 107 -10.73 -0.17 16.19
CA ASP A 107 -10.83 -1.58 15.79
C ASP A 107 -10.53 -1.83 14.31
N HIS A 108 -10.53 -0.77 13.49
CA HIS A 108 -10.24 -0.82 12.06
C HIS A 108 -8.83 -0.34 11.72
N LEU A 109 -8.05 0.06 12.73
CA LEU A 109 -6.65 0.47 12.61
C LEU A 109 -5.72 -0.69 12.93
N LEU A 110 -4.66 -0.83 12.14
CA LEU A 110 -3.63 -1.83 12.37
C LEU A 110 -2.26 -1.17 12.32
N HIS A 111 -1.50 -1.23 13.41
CA HIS A 111 -0.12 -0.75 13.47
C HIS A 111 0.83 -1.94 13.46
N ILE A 112 1.76 -1.95 12.52
CA ILE A 112 2.72 -3.03 12.32
C ILE A 112 4.12 -2.43 12.37
N ASP A 113 4.89 -2.79 13.38
CA ASP A 113 6.30 -2.46 13.45
C ASP A 113 7.18 -3.71 13.53
N SER A 114 8.49 -3.53 13.31
CA SER A 114 9.45 -4.62 13.30
C SER A 114 9.59 -5.34 14.65
N THR A 115 9.26 -4.67 15.75
CA THR A 115 9.31 -5.25 17.09
C THR A 115 8.13 -6.18 17.36
N THR A 116 6.95 -5.84 16.86
CA THR A 116 5.75 -6.67 16.99
C THR A 116 5.80 -7.90 16.08
N MET A 117 6.33 -7.76 14.86
CA MET A 117 6.45 -8.87 13.92
C MET A 117 7.67 -9.76 14.19
N GLY A 118 8.83 -9.17 14.53
CA GLY A 118 10.05 -9.93 14.79
C GLY A 118 9.94 -10.87 16.00
N LYS A 119 9.25 -10.46 17.06
CA LYS A 119 8.94 -11.34 18.21
C LYS A 119 8.07 -12.53 17.83
N ALA A 120 7.24 -12.38 16.79
CA ALA A 120 6.39 -13.45 16.29
C ALA A 120 7.15 -14.41 15.35
N GLU A 121 8.14 -13.95 14.59
CA GLU A 121 8.95 -14.77 13.66
C GLU A 121 10.07 -15.57 14.37
N GLU A 122 10.70 -15.00 15.41
CA GLU A 122 11.75 -15.70 16.16
C GLU A 122 11.25 -16.92 16.93
N LYS A 123 9.95 -16.99 17.25
CA LYS A 123 9.35 -18.07 18.05
C LYS A 123 8.86 -19.27 17.24
N GLU A 124 8.69 -19.17 15.94
CA GLU A 124 8.45 -20.36 15.09
C GLU A 124 9.61 -21.37 15.11
N SER A 125 10.80 -20.92 15.54
CA SER A 125 12.01 -21.76 15.59
C SER A 125 12.27 -22.42 16.94
N ILE A 126 11.48 -22.17 17.99
CA ILE A 126 11.72 -22.75 19.33
C ILE A 126 10.39 -23.29 19.90
N GLU A 127 10.21 -24.60 19.80
CA GLU A 127 9.17 -25.35 20.51
C GLU A 127 9.42 -25.30 22.01
N ASN A 128 8.96 -24.26 22.70
CA ASN A 128 8.73 -24.35 24.15
C ASN A 128 7.66 -23.32 24.57
N LYS A 129 6.49 -23.85 24.85
CA LYS A 129 5.31 -23.14 25.35
C LYS A 129 5.53 -22.65 26.77
N THR A 130 5.66 -21.33 26.91
CA THR A 130 5.20 -20.64 28.12
C THR A 130 4.40 -19.44 27.60
N SER A 131 3.07 -19.55 27.65
CA SER A 131 2.11 -18.54 27.22
C SER A 131 2.20 -17.32 28.14
N ASN A 132 2.93 -16.30 27.69
CA ASN A 132 2.82 -14.96 28.25
C ASN A 132 1.76 -14.18 27.44
N SER A 133 1.03 -13.31 28.09
CA SER A 133 -0.03 -12.47 27.47
C SER A 133 0.46 -11.65 26.25
N GLU A 134 1.75 -11.41 26.13
CA GLU A 134 2.38 -10.74 24.98
C GLU A 134 2.41 -11.62 23.73
N ASP A 135 2.49 -12.93 23.89
CA ASP A 135 2.52 -13.90 22.78
C ASP A 135 1.14 -14.05 22.13
N GLU A 136 0.08 -14.07 22.94
CA GLU A 136 -1.30 -14.11 22.44
C GLU A 136 -1.66 -12.84 21.68
N VAL A 137 -1.16 -11.67 22.12
CA VAL A 137 -1.36 -10.39 21.44
C VAL A 137 -0.63 -10.37 20.09
N ALA A 138 0.60 -10.88 20.04
CA ALA A 138 1.39 -10.93 18.80
C ALA A 138 0.77 -11.91 17.77
N GLU A 139 0.28 -13.07 18.22
CA GLU A 139 -0.41 -14.04 17.37
C GLU A 139 -1.74 -13.48 16.84
N GLY A 140 -2.53 -12.84 17.70
CA GLY A 140 -3.78 -12.18 17.30
C GLY A 140 -3.54 -11.02 16.30
N LEU A 141 -2.43 -10.29 16.41
CA LEU A 141 -2.05 -9.26 15.46
C LEU A 141 -1.69 -9.88 14.10
N ARG A 142 -0.90 -10.95 14.10
CA ARG A 142 -0.52 -11.68 12.88
C ARG A 142 -1.76 -12.24 12.18
N GLU A 143 -2.67 -12.87 12.91
CA GLU A 143 -3.92 -13.36 12.33
C GLU A 143 -4.76 -12.24 11.72
N LYS A 144 -4.85 -11.08 12.37
CA LYS A 144 -5.50 -9.90 11.79
C LYS A 144 -4.83 -9.46 10.49
N VAL A 145 -3.50 -9.39 10.46
CA VAL A 145 -2.73 -9.02 9.25
C VAL A 145 -3.01 -10.00 8.10
N ASP A 146 -2.90 -11.29 8.34
CA ASP A 146 -3.02 -12.34 7.33
C ASP A 146 -4.45 -12.52 6.81
N THR A 147 -5.40 -12.00 7.55
CA THR A 147 -6.83 -12.11 7.22
C THR A 147 -7.47 -10.81 6.77
N VAL A 148 -6.69 -9.76 6.53
CA VAL A 148 -7.19 -8.50 5.95
C VAL A 148 -7.94 -8.78 4.65
N GLY A 149 -9.19 -8.30 4.57
CA GLY A 149 -10.06 -8.49 3.41
C GLY A 149 -10.66 -9.90 3.27
N LYS A 150 -10.49 -10.78 4.26
CA LYS A 150 -11.13 -12.11 4.27
C LYS A 150 -12.40 -12.08 5.13
N LEU A 151 -13.52 -12.42 4.53
CA LEU A 151 -14.82 -12.46 5.22
C LEU A 151 -14.81 -13.41 6.42
N ARG A 152 -15.47 -13.00 7.50
CA ARG A 152 -15.61 -13.76 8.76
C ARG A 152 -14.29 -14.12 9.42
N LYS A 153 -13.27 -13.30 9.22
CA LYS A 153 -11.96 -13.43 9.83
C LYS A 153 -11.60 -12.16 10.63
N PRO A 154 -10.67 -12.22 11.58
CA PRO A 154 -10.33 -11.08 12.43
C PRO A 154 -9.91 -9.80 11.71
N GLY A 155 -9.32 -9.93 10.51
CA GLY A 155 -8.92 -8.80 9.67
C GLY A 155 -10.00 -8.25 8.73
N GLU A 156 -11.24 -8.79 8.76
CA GLU A 156 -12.31 -8.41 7.82
C GLU A 156 -12.59 -6.91 7.78
N GLN A 157 -12.62 -6.25 8.94
CA GLN A 157 -13.01 -4.86 9.07
C GLN A 157 -11.82 -3.87 9.09
N ILE A 158 -10.61 -4.34 8.89
CA ILE A 158 -9.44 -3.47 8.82
C ILE A 158 -9.56 -2.54 7.61
N ARG A 159 -9.36 -1.24 7.85
CA ARG A 159 -9.46 -0.16 6.84
C ARG A 159 -8.17 0.61 6.66
N ASN A 160 -7.33 0.64 7.70
CA ASN A 160 -6.12 1.44 7.70
C ASN A 160 -4.97 0.68 8.37
N ILE A 161 -3.89 0.48 7.62
CA ILE A 161 -2.70 -0.23 8.07
C ILE A 161 -1.52 0.74 8.05
N ILE A 162 -0.83 0.86 9.17
CA ILE A 162 0.35 1.72 9.33
C ILE A 162 1.53 0.80 9.62
N ALA A 163 2.49 0.73 8.70
CA ALA A 163 3.63 -0.16 8.78
C ALA A 163 4.96 0.59 8.68
N VAL A 164 5.97 0.16 9.43
CA VAL A 164 7.34 0.73 9.37
C VAL A 164 8.17 0.05 8.29
N GLN A 165 7.99 -1.25 8.13
CA GLN A 165 8.63 -2.03 7.08
C GLN A 165 7.57 -2.59 6.14
N MET A 166 8.04 -3.15 5.05
CA MET A 166 7.14 -3.90 4.18
C MET A 166 6.48 -5.02 4.99
N LEU A 167 5.18 -5.12 4.82
CA LEU A 167 4.43 -6.27 5.29
C LEU A 167 5.10 -7.55 4.79
N SER A 168 5.15 -8.58 5.63
CA SER A 168 5.84 -9.85 5.37
C SER A 168 5.59 -10.41 3.97
N GLU A 169 6.54 -11.17 3.45
CA GLU A 169 6.33 -11.97 2.25
C GLU A 169 5.12 -12.89 2.46
N GLY A 170 4.27 -13.02 1.44
CA GLY A 170 3.06 -13.84 1.53
C GLY A 170 1.78 -13.11 1.91
N TRP A 171 1.84 -11.88 2.43
CA TRP A 171 0.62 -11.12 2.71
C TRP A 171 -0.16 -10.80 1.41
N ASP A 172 -1.39 -11.31 1.31
CA ASP A 172 -2.20 -11.32 0.09
C ASP A 172 -3.56 -10.62 0.26
N ALA A 173 -3.57 -9.41 0.81
CA ALA A 173 -4.78 -8.59 0.78
C ALA A 173 -5.01 -8.03 -0.63
N ARG A 174 -6.22 -8.22 -1.16
CA ARG A 174 -6.60 -7.76 -2.51
C ARG A 174 -7.41 -6.46 -2.51
N ASN A 175 -7.82 -6.03 -1.34
CA ASN A 175 -8.66 -4.86 -1.13
C ASN A 175 -7.86 -3.58 -0.82
N VAL A 176 -6.56 -3.54 -1.16
CA VAL A 176 -5.72 -2.35 -1.00
C VAL A 176 -5.98 -1.39 -2.15
N THR A 177 -6.52 -0.22 -1.84
CA THR A 177 -6.90 0.80 -2.82
C THR A 177 -6.15 2.12 -2.65
N HIS A 178 -5.54 2.35 -1.49
CA HIS A 178 -4.85 3.61 -1.17
C HIS A 178 -3.51 3.33 -0.52
N ILE A 179 -2.47 4.02 -0.97
CA ILE A 179 -1.10 3.86 -0.45
C ILE A 179 -0.50 5.23 -0.15
N MET A 180 -0.01 5.39 1.09
CA MET A 180 0.77 6.55 1.53
C MET A 180 2.20 6.14 1.81
N GLY A 181 3.16 6.71 1.08
CA GLY A 181 4.59 6.50 1.29
C GLY A 181 5.23 7.63 2.11
N LEU A 182 5.62 7.36 3.34
CA LEU A 182 6.34 8.29 4.23
C LEU A 182 7.77 7.80 4.51
N ARG A 183 8.48 7.42 3.44
CA ARG A 183 9.86 6.93 3.51
C ARG A 183 10.64 7.21 2.23
N ALA A 184 11.97 7.10 2.29
CA ALA A 184 12.78 7.06 1.09
C ALA A 184 12.52 5.74 0.32
N PHE A 185 12.19 5.86 -0.94
CA PHE A 185 12.16 4.73 -1.87
C PHE A 185 13.48 4.74 -2.66
N SER A 186 14.43 3.93 -2.20
CA SER A 186 15.81 3.93 -2.71
C SER A 186 16.00 2.99 -3.91
N SER A 187 15.03 2.15 -4.22
CA SER A 187 15.09 1.23 -5.36
C SER A 187 13.73 1.08 -6.03
N GLN A 188 13.75 0.78 -7.31
CA GLN A 188 12.57 0.44 -8.10
C GLN A 188 11.84 -0.77 -7.49
N LEU A 189 12.58 -1.80 -7.09
CA LEU A 189 12.02 -3.00 -6.48
C LEU A 189 11.15 -2.67 -5.26
N LEU A 190 11.62 -1.76 -4.39
CA LEU A 190 10.84 -1.35 -3.21
C LEU A 190 9.54 -0.63 -3.61
N CYS A 191 9.58 0.21 -4.64
CA CYS A 191 8.37 0.85 -5.18
C CYS A 191 7.40 -0.21 -5.72
N GLU A 192 7.89 -1.15 -6.53
CA GLU A 192 7.10 -2.22 -7.12
C GLU A 192 6.46 -3.13 -6.06
N GLN A 193 7.21 -3.46 -5.02
CA GLN A 193 6.69 -4.26 -3.91
C GLN A 193 5.55 -3.58 -3.17
N VAL A 194 5.66 -2.27 -2.90
CA VAL A 194 4.61 -1.51 -2.21
C VAL A 194 3.39 -1.35 -3.10
N VAL A 195 3.59 -0.92 -4.34
CA VAL A 195 2.50 -0.64 -5.29
C VAL A 195 1.85 -1.92 -5.79
N GLY A 196 2.63 -2.98 -5.98
CA GLY A 196 2.14 -4.29 -6.39
C GLY A 196 1.07 -4.85 -5.44
N ARG A 197 1.04 -4.40 -4.19
CA ARG A 197 -0.02 -4.77 -3.24
C ARG A 197 -1.37 -4.13 -3.59
N GLY A 198 -1.36 -2.90 -4.10
CA GLY A 198 -2.57 -2.22 -4.56
C GLY A 198 -2.99 -2.61 -5.98
N LEU A 199 -2.10 -3.23 -6.75
CA LEU A 199 -2.40 -3.65 -8.13
C LEU A 199 -3.02 -5.07 -8.21
N ARG A 200 -3.28 -5.70 -7.10
CA ARG A 200 -3.98 -7.00 -7.06
C ARG A 200 -5.45 -6.79 -7.32
N ARG A 201 -5.99 -7.55 -8.27
CA ARG A 201 -7.40 -7.45 -8.64
C ARG A 201 -8.29 -8.10 -7.59
N THR A 202 -9.44 -7.45 -7.35
CA THR A 202 -10.51 -8.00 -6.51
C THR A 202 -11.44 -8.89 -7.32
N SER A 203 -11.65 -8.57 -8.63
CA SER A 203 -12.50 -9.33 -9.54
C SER A 203 -11.79 -9.61 -10.86
N TYR A 204 -12.07 -10.78 -11.44
CA TYR A 204 -11.66 -11.20 -12.78
C TYR A 204 -12.86 -11.36 -13.70
N GLU A 205 -14.01 -10.80 -13.34
CA GLU A 205 -15.18 -10.81 -14.17
C GLU A 205 -14.97 -9.97 -15.44
N ILE A 206 -15.37 -10.52 -16.56
CA ILE A 206 -15.28 -9.88 -17.87
C ILE A 206 -16.61 -9.21 -18.14
N ASP A 207 -16.58 -7.92 -18.44
CA ASP A 207 -17.73 -7.19 -18.92
C ASP A 207 -18.17 -7.78 -20.28
N PRO A 208 -19.41 -8.29 -20.38
CA PRO A 208 -19.88 -8.94 -21.59
C PRO A 208 -20.02 -7.99 -22.80
N GLU A 209 -20.14 -6.68 -22.57
CA GLU A 209 -20.28 -5.69 -23.65
C GLU A 209 -18.91 -5.29 -24.23
N THR A 210 -17.91 -5.14 -23.36
CA THR A 210 -16.57 -4.66 -23.76
C THR A 210 -15.56 -5.78 -23.97
N GLY A 211 -15.81 -6.98 -23.43
CA GLY A 211 -14.87 -8.10 -23.42
C GLY A 211 -13.63 -7.85 -22.53
N LEU A 212 -13.64 -6.81 -21.69
CA LEU A 212 -12.54 -6.41 -20.83
C LEU A 212 -12.88 -6.59 -19.36
N PHE A 213 -11.86 -6.67 -18.51
CA PHE A 213 -12.06 -6.61 -17.07
C PHE A 213 -12.50 -5.21 -16.65
N SER A 214 -13.41 -5.14 -15.69
CA SER A 214 -13.74 -3.86 -15.03
C SER A 214 -12.49 -3.16 -14.51
N PRO A 215 -12.32 -1.84 -14.75
CA PRO A 215 -11.15 -1.12 -14.28
C PRO A 215 -11.12 -1.03 -12.74
N GLU A 216 -9.99 -1.33 -12.15
CA GLU A 216 -9.71 -1.16 -10.73
C GLU A 216 -8.56 -0.18 -10.55
N TYR A 217 -8.63 0.67 -9.54
CA TYR A 217 -7.69 1.76 -9.33
C TYR A 217 -7.03 1.65 -7.96
N VAL A 218 -5.76 2.06 -7.89
CA VAL A 218 -5.05 2.33 -6.65
C VAL A 218 -4.54 3.76 -6.65
N ASN A 219 -4.80 4.49 -5.57
CA ASN A 219 -4.34 5.86 -5.38
C ASN A 219 -3.07 5.85 -4.52
N VAL A 220 -2.00 6.45 -5.02
CA VAL A 220 -0.68 6.36 -4.39
C VAL A 220 -0.08 7.74 -4.20
N PHE A 221 0.20 8.11 -2.94
CA PHE A 221 0.93 9.31 -2.58
C PHE A 221 2.28 8.97 -1.95
N GLY A 222 3.27 9.80 -2.16
CA GLY A 222 4.58 9.68 -1.53
C GLY A 222 5.48 8.56 -2.06
N VAL A 223 5.08 7.86 -3.12
CA VAL A 223 5.89 6.85 -3.80
C VAL A 223 6.30 7.36 -5.18
N PRO A 224 7.58 7.62 -5.45
CA PRO A 224 8.01 8.13 -6.74
C PRO A 224 7.97 7.03 -7.80
N PHE A 225 7.15 7.24 -8.83
CA PHE A 225 7.09 6.40 -10.02
C PHE A 225 7.91 7.00 -11.15
N THR A 226 9.21 6.80 -11.13
CA THR A 226 10.10 7.29 -12.22
C THR A 226 10.22 6.32 -13.38
N PHE A 227 9.74 5.11 -13.22
CA PHE A 227 9.90 4.01 -14.18
C PHE A 227 8.62 3.67 -14.96
N LEU A 228 7.48 4.30 -14.61
CA LEU A 228 6.27 4.13 -15.38
C LEU A 228 6.14 5.27 -16.39
N PRO A 229 5.85 4.97 -17.67
CA PRO A 229 5.59 6.00 -18.65
C PRO A 229 4.36 6.80 -18.19
N HIS A 230 4.52 8.10 -17.97
CA HIS A 230 3.43 9.00 -17.65
C HIS A 230 2.73 9.41 -18.97
N GLU A 231 1.45 9.10 -19.08
CA GLU A 231 0.61 9.71 -20.13
C GLU A 231 0.39 11.19 -19.79
N GLY A 232 1.36 12.01 -20.01
CA GLY A 232 1.33 13.43 -19.66
C GLY A 232 2.68 14.12 -19.81
N GLY A 233 3.68 13.39 -20.21
CA GLY A 233 4.92 13.97 -20.72
C GLY A 233 4.67 14.59 -22.09
N ASP A 234 5.35 15.66 -22.38
CA ASP A 234 5.37 16.56 -23.54
C ASP A 234 5.35 15.93 -24.94
N GLY A 235 4.69 14.80 -25.14
CA GLY A 235 4.57 14.14 -26.45
C GLY A 235 5.87 13.57 -27.01
N THR A 236 6.97 13.58 -26.26
CA THR A 236 8.21 12.90 -26.65
C THR A 236 7.99 11.39 -26.59
N PRO A 237 8.09 10.68 -27.72
CA PRO A 237 8.01 9.24 -27.72
C PRO A 237 9.08 8.67 -26.78
N PRO A 238 8.78 7.58 -26.02
CA PRO A 238 9.79 6.93 -25.20
C PRO A 238 10.99 6.59 -26.09
N PRO A 239 12.22 6.65 -25.54
CA PRO A 239 13.41 6.25 -26.30
C PRO A 239 13.18 4.85 -26.88
N PRO A 240 13.67 4.57 -28.08
CA PRO A 240 13.44 3.26 -28.71
C PRO A 240 13.91 2.19 -27.73
N THR A 241 13.00 1.25 -27.47
CA THR A 241 13.32 0.06 -26.65
C THR A 241 14.57 -0.59 -27.24
N SER A 242 15.55 -0.89 -26.41
CA SER A 242 16.70 -1.69 -26.82
C SER A 242 16.20 -2.90 -27.61
N PRO A 243 16.86 -3.29 -28.71
CA PRO A 243 16.39 -4.40 -29.53
C PRO A 243 16.19 -5.61 -28.63
N THR A 244 14.95 -6.08 -28.57
CA THR A 244 14.59 -7.27 -27.81
C THR A 244 15.23 -8.47 -28.48
N THR A 245 16.16 -9.11 -27.82
CA THR A 245 16.68 -10.40 -28.26
C THR A 245 15.62 -11.43 -27.94
N ILE A 246 15.04 -12.03 -28.98
CA ILE A 246 14.11 -13.13 -28.82
C ILE A 246 14.94 -14.35 -28.40
N ILE A 247 14.68 -14.88 -27.23
CA ILE A 247 15.29 -16.13 -26.76
C ILE A 247 14.28 -17.24 -27.04
N GLU A 248 14.60 -18.09 -28.01
CA GLU A 248 13.80 -19.25 -28.35
C GLU A 248 14.52 -20.54 -27.95
N PRO A 249 13.79 -21.60 -27.58
CA PRO A 249 14.39 -22.89 -27.35
C PRO A 249 15.08 -23.39 -28.63
N ASP A 250 16.31 -23.87 -28.50
CA ASP A 250 17.04 -24.44 -29.61
C ASP A 250 16.42 -25.80 -29.98
N PRO A 251 15.85 -25.95 -31.21
CA PRO A 251 15.21 -27.18 -31.62
C PRO A 251 16.13 -28.42 -31.62
N ASP A 252 17.44 -28.20 -31.79
CA ASP A 252 18.41 -29.28 -31.82
C ASP A 252 18.80 -29.80 -30.43
N LYS A 253 18.33 -29.08 -29.37
CA LYS A 253 18.57 -29.43 -27.96
C LYS A 253 17.33 -29.88 -27.22
N ILE A 254 16.38 -30.43 -27.90
CA ILE A 254 15.09 -30.87 -27.33
C ILE A 254 15.24 -31.92 -26.20
N GLU A 255 16.36 -32.65 -26.20
CA GLU A 255 16.71 -33.63 -25.17
C GLU A 255 16.97 -32.99 -23.80
N HIS A 256 17.27 -31.67 -23.76
CA HIS A 256 17.46 -30.90 -22.54
C HIS A 256 16.18 -30.18 -22.07
N LYS A 257 15.03 -30.51 -22.68
CA LYS A 257 13.74 -29.91 -22.32
C LYS A 257 13.38 -30.26 -20.88
N ILE A 258 13.23 -29.24 -20.05
CA ILE A 258 12.69 -29.39 -18.69
C ILE A 258 11.16 -29.26 -18.79
N SER A 259 10.47 -30.32 -18.38
CA SER A 259 9.00 -30.29 -18.29
C SER A 259 8.61 -30.13 -16.81
N TRP A 260 7.80 -29.12 -16.54
CA TRP A 260 7.26 -28.90 -15.20
C TRP A 260 5.91 -29.64 -15.11
N PRO A 261 5.64 -30.36 -14.03
CA PRO A 261 4.32 -30.94 -13.82
C PRO A 261 3.29 -29.80 -13.70
N ASN A 262 2.18 -29.93 -14.42
CA ASN A 262 1.02 -29.07 -14.18
C ASN A 262 0.42 -29.49 -12.84
N VAL A 263 0.52 -28.62 -11.82
CA VAL A 263 -0.11 -28.81 -10.51
C VAL A 263 -1.45 -28.12 -10.52
#